data_05e6961881bc965f205a1a4325fa1657
#
_entry.id   05e6961881bc965f205a1a4325fa1657
#
_cell.length_a   1.000
_cell.length_b   1.000
_cell.length_c   1.000
_cell.angle_alpha   90.00
_cell.angle_beta   90.00
_cell.angle_gamma   90.00
#
_symmetry.space_group_name_H-M   'P 1'
#
loop_
_entity.id
_entity.type
_entity.pdbx_description
1 polymer ?
#
loop_
_entity_poly.entity_id
_entity_poly.type
_entity_poly.pdbx_seq_one_letter_code
_entity_poly.pdbx_strand_id
1 'polypeptide(L)'
;MLLAIDGPAGAGKSTVARATAHALGYTYLDSGAMYRAVALAGDRDPASLQISFDGDRVLLDGEDVSDAIRTPEISDLASRRAADPAVRAALLDKQRALLSRGDWVAEGRDIGTVVAPGADVKVWLTASLEERAQRRGQPEEEVRARDDRDSTRDHSPMVAAADAVEVDTTGLSIDDVVARLVALVQR
;
A
#
# COMPACT_ATOMS: atom_id res chain seq x y z
N MET A 1 12.33 -10.16 -8.74
CA MET A 1 12.32 -10.08 -7.27
C MET A 1 11.18 -9.18 -6.79
N LEU A 2 10.55 -9.51 -5.65
CA LEU A 2 9.44 -8.74 -5.09
C LEU A 2 9.69 -8.41 -3.61
N LEU A 3 9.76 -7.11 -3.31
CA LEU A 3 9.73 -6.59 -1.94
C LEU A 3 8.28 -6.16 -1.61
N ALA A 4 7.67 -6.83 -0.64
CA ALA A 4 6.36 -6.49 -0.11
C ALA A 4 6.50 -5.63 1.15
N ILE A 5 5.84 -4.48 1.19
CA ILE A 5 5.86 -3.55 2.34
C ILE A 5 4.43 -3.34 2.82
N ASP A 6 4.10 -3.93 3.95
CA ASP A 6 2.80 -3.77 4.60
C ASP A 6 2.92 -2.98 5.90
N GLY A 7 1.80 -2.52 6.43
CA GLY A 7 1.77 -1.81 7.71
C GLY A 7 0.64 -0.80 7.83
N PRO A 8 0.44 -0.21 9.02
CA PRO A 8 -0.67 0.67 9.33
C PRO A 8 -0.61 2.02 8.58
N ALA A 9 -1.70 2.76 8.66
CA ALA A 9 -1.80 4.09 8.08
C ALA A 9 -0.79 5.06 8.74
N GLY A 10 -0.11 5.90 7.95
CA GLY A 10 0.87 6.87 8.46
C GLY A 10 2.26 6.30 8.78
N ALA A 11 2.52 5.01 8.60
CA ALA A 11 3.83 4.41 8.82
C ALA A 11 4.93 4.84 7.82
N GLY A 12 4.59 5.64 6.79
CA GLY A 12 5.56 6.13 5.81
C GLY A 12 5.75 5.22 4.60
N LYS A 13 4.92 4.18 4.43
CA LYS A 13 5.08 3.17 3.38
C LYS A 13 5.30 3.74 1.98
N SER A 14 4.41 4.62 1.52
CA SER A 14 4.47 5.12 0.14
C SER A 14 5.76 5.90 -0.15
N THR A 15 6.20 6.72 0.80
CA THR A 15 7.44 7.49 0.69
C THR A 15 8.65 6.55 0.62
N VAL A 16 8.72 5.62 1.58
CA VAL A 16 9.85 4.69 1.69
C VAL A 16 9.86 3.67 0.54
N ALA A 17 8.70 3.11 0.19
CA ALA A 17 8.60 2.12 -0.89
C ALA A 17 9.02 2.71 -2.25
N ARG A 18 8.58 3.93 -2.55
CA ARG A 18 8.97 4.63 -3.78
C ARG A 18 10.48 4.92 -3.82
N ALA A 19 11.03 5.45 -2.72
CA ALA A 19 12.46 5.73 -2.63
C ALA A 19 13.30 4.45 -2.72
N THR A 20 12.83 3.35 -2.10
CA THR A 20 13.49 2.04 -2.18
C THR A 20 13.43 1.47 -3.59
N ALA A 21 12.28 1.56 -4.27
CA ALA A 21 12.15 1.13 -5.67
C ALA A 21 13.12 1.89 -6.58
N HIS A 22 13.23 3.21 -6.42
CA HIS A 22 14.19 4.03 -7.16
C HIS A 22 15.64 3.62 -6.88
N ALA A 23 16.00 3.39 -5.61
CA ALA A 23 17.35 2.99 -5.22
C ALA A 23 17.75 1.61 -5.76
N LEU A 24 16.79 0.69 -5.91
CA LEU A 24 17.00 -0.65 -6.44
C LEU A 24 16.83 -0.75 -7.96
N GLY A 25 16.30 0.27 -8.63
CA GLY A 25 15.91 0.21 -10.04
C GLY A 25 14.69 -0.70 -10.29
N TYR A 26 13.83 -0.87 -9.28
CA TYR A 26 12.62 -1.68 -9.34
C TYR A 26 11.40 -0.82 -9.68
N THR A 27 10.34 -1.47 -10.16
CA THR A 27 9.05 -0.81 -10.36
C THR A 27 8.31 -0.67 -9.03
N TYR A 28 7.60 0.45 -8.86
CA TYR A 28 6.82 0.72 -7.65
C TYR A 28 5.33 0.46 -7.86
N LEU A 29 4.68 -0.22 -6.92
CA LEU A 29 3.24 -0.42 -6.89
C LEU A 29 2.64 0.13 -5.58
N ASP A 30 1.81 1.18 -5.69
CA ASP A 30 0.90 1.65 -4.63
C ASP A 30 -0.44 0.92 -4.74
N SER A 31 -0.61 -0.17 -4.02
CA SER A 31 -1.90 -0.89 -4.04
C SER A 31 -3.04 -0.05 -3.47
N GLY A 32 -2.76 0.81 -2.51
CA GLY A 32 -3.73 1.76 -1.96
C GLY A 32 -4.26 2.74 -2.99
N ALA A 33 -3.46 3.13 -3.98
CA ALA A 33 -3.91 3.97 -5.09
C ALA A 33 -4.97 3.27 -5.94
N MET A 34 -4.86 1.95 -6.13
CA MET A 34 -5.88 1.18 -6.85
C MET A 34 -7.23 1.20 -6.12
N TYR A 35 -7.24 1.02 -4.80
CA TYR A 35 -8.46 1.15 -3.99
C TYR A 35 -9.02 2.57 -4.02
N ARG A 36 -8.18 3.59 -4.04
CA ARG A 36 -8.60 4.99 -4.17
C ARG A 36 -9.17 5.30 -5.56
N ALA A 37 -8.62 4.71 -6.61
CA ALA A 37 -9.20 4.82 -7.96
C ALA A 37 -10.58 4.17 -8.04
N VAL A 38 -10.79 3.00 -7.42
CA VAL A 38 -12.12 2.39 -7.30
C VAL A 38 -13.08 3.28 -6.50
N ALA A 39 -12.60 3.90 -5.42
CA ALA A 39 -13.43 4.83 -4.63
C ALA A 39 -13.85 6.06 -5.45
N LEU A 40 -12.92 6.63 -6.23
CA LEU A 40 -13.19 7.76 -7.13
C LEU A 40 -14.19 7.39 -8.24
N ALA A 41 -14.12 6.14 -8.76
CA ALA A 41 -15.03 5.64 -9.79
C ALA A 41 -16.49 5.49 -9.31
N GLY A 42 -16.75 5.59 -8.01
CA GLY A 42 -18.11 5.50 -7.44
C GLY A 42 -18.72 4.12 -7.57
N ASP A 43 -19.93 4.02 -8.09
CA ASP A 43 -20.71 2.78 -8.18
C ASP A 43 -20.40 1.94 -9.42
N ARG A 44 -19.37 2.28 -10.16
CA ARG A 44 -18.93 1.50 -11.32
C ARG A 44 -18.42 0.12 -10.88
N ASP A 45 -18.62 -0.89 -11.71
CA ASP A 45 -18.09 -2.23 -11.45
C ASP A 45 -16.56 -2.23 -11.38
N PRO A 46 -15.95 -2.58 -10.23
CA PRO A 46 -14.49 -2.59 -10.05
C PRO A 46 -13.76 -3.49 -11.04
N ALA A 47 -14.41 -4.56 -11.51
CA ALA A 47 -13.80 -5.48 -12.48
C ALA A 47 -13.61 -4.81 -13.84
N SER A 48 -14.52 -3.91 -14.24
CA SER A 48 -14.48 -3.20 -15.52
C SER A 48 -13.46 -2.06 -15.58
N LEU A 49 -12.99 -1.54 -14.44
CA LEU A 49 -12.10 -0.40 -14.37
C LEU A 49 -10.70 -0.75 -14.91
N GLN A 50 -10.16 0.06 -15.78
CA GLN A 50 -8.76 -0.02 -16.23
C GLN A 50 -7.90 0.88 -15.35
N ILE A 51 -7.18 0.29 -14.40
CA ILE A 51 -6.25 1.00 -13.52
C ILE A 51 -4.83 0.67 -13.97
N SER A 52 -4.06 1.68 -14.32
CA SER A 52 -2.67 1.53 -14.76
C SER A 52 -1.78 2.60 -14.12
N PHE A 53 -0.47 2.36 -14.22
CA PHE A 53 0.55 3.25 -13.68
C PHE A 53 1.49 3.65 -14.81
N ASP A 54 1.85 4.95 -14.84
CA ASP A 54 2.85 5.49 -15.73
C ASP A 54 3.84 6.32 -14.89
N GLY A 55 4.93 5.69 -14.48
CA GLY A 55 5.79 6.19 -13.43
C GLY A 55 5.01 6.39 -12.13
N ASP A 56 4.97 7.62 -11.63
CA ASP A 56 4.22 7.99 -10.42
C ASP A 56 2.75 8.33 -10.67
N ARG A 57 2.31 8.37 -11.94
CA ARG A 57 0.93 8.68 -12.29
C ARG A 57 0.05 7.45 -12.17
N VAL A 58 -1.16 7.69 -11.70
CA VAL A 58 -2.23 6.69 -11.63
C VAL A 58 -3.28 7.04 -12.66
N LEU A 59 -3.52 6.13 -13.58
CA LEU A 59 -4.49 6.32 -14.65
C LEU A 59 -5.72 5.45 -14.38
N LEU A 60 -6.89 6.05 -14.48
CA LEU A 60 -8.19 5.36 -14.46
C LEU A 60 -8.85 5.53 -15.82
N ASP A 61 -9.01 4.41 -16.55
CA ASP A 61 -9.55 4.41 -17.91
C ASP A 61 -8.81 5.36 -18.87
N GLY A 62 -7.51 5.54 -18.64
CA GLY A 62 -6.64 6.41 -19.42
C GLY A 62 -6.56 7.86 -18.95
N GLU A 63 -7.38 8.27 -17.99
CA GLU A 63 -7.34 9.60 -17.39
C GLU A 63 -6.42 9.63 -16.17
N ASP A 64 -5.59 10.69 -16.05
CA ASP A 64 -4.72 10.89 -14.89
C ASP A 64 -5.56 11.33 -13.67
N VAL A 65 -5.61 10.48 -12.67
CA VAL A 65 -6.35 10.71 -11.42
C VAL A 65 -5.42 10.87 -10.20
N SER A 66 -4.12 11.05 -10.43
CA SER A 66 -3.09 11.05 -9.39
C SER A 66 -3.38 12.00 -8.24
N ASP A 67 -3.87 13.20 -8.52
CA ASP A 67 -4.22 14.19 -7.51
C ASP A 67 -5.61 13.94 -6.92
N ALA A 68 -6.58 13.61 -7.78
CA ALA A 68 -7.97 13.40 -7.37
C ALA A 68 -8.12 12.26 -6.35
N ILE A 69 -7.29 11.22 -6.43
CA ILE A 69 -7.32 10.08 -5.50
C ILE A 69 -6.62 10.34 -4.16
N ARG A 70 -6.02 11.51 -3.94
CA ARG A 70 -5.21 11.80 -2.73
C ARG A 70 -5.96 12.61 -1.67
N THR A 71 -7.24 12.92 -1.90
CA THR A 71 -8.02 13.66 -0.90
C THR A 71 -8.34 12.80 0.33
N PRO A 72 -8.54 13.41 1.51
CA PRO A 72 -8.94 12.69 2.72
C PRO A 72 -10.24 11.90 2.52
N GLU A 73 -11.22 12.47 1.82
CA GLU A 73 -12.53 11.88 1.55
C GLU A 73 -12.40 10.59 0.73
N ILE A 74 -11.63 10.64 -0.36
CA ILE A 74 -11.37 9.46 -1.20
C ILE A 74 -10.57 8.41 -0.43
N SER A 75 -9.64 8.84 0.42
CA SER A 75 -8.85 7.92 1.24
C SER A 75 -9.70 7.18 2.28
N ASP A 76 -10.68 7.83 2.89
CA ASP A 76 -11.62 7.19 3.83
C ASP A 76 -12.60 6.28 3.09
N LEU A 77 -13.16 6.75 1.97
CA LEU A 77 -14.04 5.94 1.13
C LEU A 77 -13.34 4.68 0.63
N ALA A 78 -12.08 4.78 0.20
CA ALA A 78 -11.27 3.64 -0.21
C ALA A 78 -11.08 2.61 0.91
N SER A 79 -10.85 3.06 2.15
CA SER A 79 -10.74 2.17 3.30
C SER A 79 -12.05 1.41 3.58
N ARG A 80 -13.20 2.06 3.40
CA ARG A 80 -14.52 1.41 3.51
C ARG A 80 -14.76 0.44 2.35
N ARG A 81 -14.49 0.85 1.12
CA ARG A 81 -14.63 0.00 -0.08
C ARG A 81 -13.70 -1.22 -0.06
N ALA A 82 -12.55 -1.11 0.60
CA ALA A 82 -11.63 -2.23 0.77
C ALA A 82 -12.16 -3.36 1.68
N ALA A 83 -13.28 -3.18 2.36
CA ALA A 83 -13.99 -4.23 3.07
C ALA A 83 -14.91 -5.06 2.16
N ASP A 84 -15.25 -4.54 0.96
CA ASP A 84 -16.11 -5.23 0.00
C ASP A 84 -15.35 -6.39 -0.69
N PRO A 85 -15.81 -7.65 -0.56
CA PRO A 85 -15.16 -8.80 -1.19
C PRO A 85 -15.07 -8.70 -2.72
N ALA A 86 -16.06 -8.09 -3.40
CA ALA A 86 -16.07 -7.95 -4.85
C ALA A 86 -14.98 -6.97 -5.31
N VAL A 87 -14.81 -5.85 -4.60
CA VAL A 87 -13.71 -4.89 -4.84
C VAL A 87 -12.36 -5.58 -4.65
N ARG A 88 -12.22 -6.35 -3.58
CA ARG A 88 -10.96 -7.05 -3.29
C ARG A 88 -10.63 -8.09 -4.35
N ALA A 89 -11.59 -8.92 -4.75
CA ALA A 89 -11.38 -9.93 -5.78
C ALA A 89 -10.94 -9.29 -7.11
N ALA A 90 -11.64 -8.24 -7.56
CA ALA A 90 -11.32 -7.53 -8.78
C ALA A 90 -9.91 -6.90 -8.77
N LEU A 91 -9.49 -6.33 -7.63
CA LEU A 91 -8.16 -5.72 -7.50
C LEU A 91 -7.06 -6.75 -7.28
N LEU A 92 -7.33 -7.87 -6.62
CA LEU A 92 -6.35 -8.93 -6.38
C LEU A 92 -5.80 -9.48 -7.69
N ASP A 93 -6.68 -9.79 -8.65
CA ASP A 93 -6.27 -10.29 -9.95
C ASP A 93 -5.43 -9.26 -10.72
N LYS A 94 -5.82 -7.98 -10.68
CA LYS A 94 -5.07 -6.88 -11.31
C LYS A 94 -3.69 -6.70 -10.68
N GLN A 95 -3.60 -6.73 -9.36
CA GLN A 95 -2.33 -6.63 -8.63
C GLN A 95 -1.40 -7.79 -8.97
N ARG A 96 -1.90 -9.03 -8.94
CA ARG A 96 -1.12 -10.22 -9.30
C ARG A 96 -0.65 -10.20 -10.74
N ALA A 97 -1.48 -9.74 -11.66
CA ALA A 97 -1.10 -9.58 -13.06
C ALA A 97 0.06 -8.58 -13.23
N LEU A 98 0.03 -7.45 -12.53
CA LEU A 98 1.13 -6.47 -12.52
C LEU A 98 2.42 -7.07 -11.97
N LEU A 99 2.34 -7.74 -10.82
CA LEU A 99 3.50 -8.29 -10.11
C LEU A 99 4.06 -9.58 -10.75
N SER A 100 3.43 -10.12 -11.79
CA SER A 100 3.81 -11.40 -12.39
C SER A 100 5.16 -11.39 -13.14
N ARG A 101 5.70 -10.22 -13.47
CA ARG A 101 6.94 -10.07 -14.24
C ARG A 101 7.73 -8.87 -13.77
N GLY A 102 9.07 -8.98 -13.80
CA GLY A 102 9.98 -7.90 -13.40
C GLY A 102 10.25 -7.86 -11.90
N ASP A 103 10.91 -6.80 -11.49
CA ASP A 103 11.29 -6.56 -10.10
C ASP A 103 10.44 -5.42 -9.53
N TRP A 104 9.86 -5.64 -8.35
CA TRP A 104 8.86 -4.76 -7.77
C TRP A 104 9.11 -4.43 -6.31
N VAL A 105 8.77 -3.21 -5.94
CA VAL A 105 8.46 -2.84 -4.56
C VAL A 105 6.96 -2.54 -4.50
N ALA A 106 6.21 -3.40 -3.83
CA ALA A 106 4.76 -3.26 -3.68
C ALA A 106 4.41 -2.90 -2.24
N GLU A 107 3.56 -1.88 -2.06
CA GLU A 107 3.10 -1.49 -0.74
C GLU A 107 1.59 -1.64 -0.56
N GLY A 108 1.18 -1.97 0.68
CA GLY A 108 -0.23 -2.12 1.00
C GLY A 108 -0.55 -2.36 2.46
N ARG A 109 -1.46 -3.32 2.68
CA ARG A 109 -1.89 -3.82 3.99
C ARG A 109 -1.79 -5.34 4.10
N ASP A 110 -1.77 -6.00 2.94
CA ASP A 110 -1.90 -7.44 2.79
C ASP A 110 -1.10 -7.95 1.57
N ILE A 111 -0.08 -7.20 1.15
CA ILE A 111 0.77 -7.61 0.01
C ILE A 111 1.48 -8.91 0.34
N GLY A 112 2.17 -8.99 1.48
CA GLY A 112 2.95 -10.16 1.89
C GLY A 112 2.10 -11.32 2.42
N THR A 113 0.81 -11.11 2.70
CA THR A 113 -0.07 -12.15 3.23
C THR A 113 -1.06 -12.71 2.21
N VAL A 114 -1.60 -11.86 1.33
CA VAL A 114 -2.69 -12.23 0.41
C VAL A 114 -2.32 -12.00 -1.07
N VAL A 115 -1.80 -10.84 -1.42
CA VAL A 115 -1.53 -10.49 -2.81
C VAL A 115 -0.37 -11.34 -3.35
N ALA A 116 0.74 -11.33 -2.64
CA ALA A 116 1.97 -12.03 -3.00
C ALA A 116 2.59 -12.72 -1.77
N PRO A 117 1.96 -13.80 -1.27
CA PRO A 117 2.47 -14.53 -0.10
C PRO A 117 3.84 -15.19 -0.35
N GLY A 118 4.24 -15.33 -1.61
CA GLY A 118 5.56 -15.78 -2.03
C GLY A 118 6.55 -14.66 -2.34
N ALA A 119 6.34 -13.42 -1.88
CA ALA A 119 7.29 -12.33 -2.07
C ALA A 119 8.67 -12.68 -1.48
N ASP A 120 9.74 -12.31 -2.20
CA ASP A 120 11.13 -12.66 -1.83
C ASP A 120 11.54 -12.01 -0.50
N VAL A 121 11.08 -10.78 -0.27
CA VAL A 121 11.32 -10.05 0.99
C VAL A 121 10.00 -9.43 1.44
N LYS A 122 9.67 -9.61 2.72
CA LYS A 122 8.47 -9.02 3.34
C LYS A 122 8.86 -8.13 4.49
N VAL A 123 8.29 -6.95 4.54
CA VAL A 123 8.53 -5.95 5.57
C VAL A 123 7.19 -5.51 6.16
N TRP A 124 7.14 -5.49 7.48
CA TRP A 124 6.10 -4.82 8.23
C TRP A 124 6.62 -3.47 8.72
N LEU A 125 6.16 -2.40 8.07
CA LEU A 125 6.59 -1.05 8.40
C LEU A 125 5.63 -0.44 9.43
N THR A 126 6.15 0.00 10.56
CA THR A 126 5.36 0.61 11.64
C THR A 126 5.96 1.94 12.12
N ALA A 127 5.23 2.66 12.92
CA ALA A 127 5.66 3.81 13.72
C ALA A 127 4.70 4.00 14.90
N SER A 128 5.10 4.79 15.91
CA SER A 128 4.22 5.14 17.01
C SER A 128 2.93 5.80 16.51
N LEU A 129 1.83 5.61 17.23
CA LEU A 129 0.53 6.18 16.84
C LEU A 129 0.60 7.71 16.75
N GLU A 130 1.28 8.36 17.70
CA GLU A 130 1.51 9.80 17.72
C GLU A 130 2.18 10.28 16.44
N GLU A 131 3.29 9.65 16.04
CA GLU A 131 4.03 10.04 14.84
C GLU A 131 3.22 9.79 13.57
N ARG A 132 2.46 8.69 13.50
CA ARG A 132 1.57 8.40 12.38
C ARG A 132 0.45 9.41 12.24
N ALA A 133 -0.13 9.85 13.36
CA ALA A 133 -1.12 10.92 13.43
C ALA A 133 -0.55 12.25 12.94
N GLN A 134 0.63 12.61 13.42
CA GLN A 134 1.35 13.82 12.99
C GLN A 134 1.64 13.81 11.48
N ARG A 135 2.20 12.72 10.96
CA ARG A 135 2.50 12.55 9.52
C ARG A 135 1.26 12.66 8.63
N ARG A 136 0.10 12.30 9.17
CA ARG A 136 -1.19 12.39 8.45
C ARG A 136 -1.91 13.71 8.65
N GLY A 137 -1.50 14.53 9.62
CA GLY A 137 -2.23 15.72 10.02
C GLY A 137 -3.64 15.39 10.54
N GLN A 138 -3.81 14.25 11.21
CA GLN A 138 -5.08 13.74 11.71
C GLN A 138 -4.99 13.42 13.22
N PRO A 139 -6.11 13.48 13.96
CA PRO A 139 -6.15 13.01 15.34
C PRO A 139 -5.77 11.53 15.45
N GLU A 140 -5.12 11.14 16.54
CA GLU A 140 -4.76 9.72 16.80
C GLU A 140 -5.97 8.80 16.75
N GLU A 141 -7.11 9.26 17.24
CA GLU A 141 -8.36 8.50 17.24
C GLU A 141 -8.82 8.11 15.83
N GLU A 142 -8.70 9.01 14.86
CA GLU A 142 -9.05 8.73 13.46
C GLU A 142 -8.07 7.71 12.84
N VAL A 143 -6.76 7.84 13.15
CA VAL A 143 -5.74 6.90 12.68
C VAL A 143 -5.99 5.52 13.28
N ARG A 144 -6.29 5.44 14.58
CA ARG A 144 -6.64 4.20 15.28
C ARG A 144 -7.89 3.55 14.70
N ALA A 145 -8.97 4.33 14.55
CA ALA A 145 -10.23 3.82 13.98
C ALA A 145 -10.06 3.25 12.56
N ARG A 146 -9.13 3.82 11.79
CA ARG A 146 -8.77 3.30 10.49
C ARG A 146 -8.00 1.99 10.58
N ASP A 147 -7.01 1.91 11.45
CA ASP A 147 -6.22 0.69 11.65
C ASP A 147 -7.10 -0.45 12.19
N ASP A 148 -8.01 -0.16 13.11
CA ASP A 148 -8.99 -1.13 13.62
C ASP A 148 -9.86 -1.66 12.47
N ARG A 149 -10.37 -0.79 11.61
CA ARG A 149 -11.15 -1.17 10.43
C ARG A 149 -10.33 -2.03 9.46
N ASP A 150 -9.06 -1.66 9.22
CA ASP A 150 -8.17 -2.39 8.32
C ASP A 150 -7.78 -3.76 8.89
N SER A 151 -7.61 -3.92 10.22
CA SER A 151 -7.21 -5.17 10.89
C SER A 151 -8.35 -6.11 11.21
N THR A 152 -9.59 -5.61 11.36
CA THR A 152 -10.76 -6.43 11.69
C THR A 152 -11.58 -6.87 10.48
N ARG A 153 -11.08 -6.70 9.25
CA ARG A 153 -11.76 -7.18 8.05
C ARG A 153 -11.87 -8.70 8.05
N ASP A 154 -13.03 -9.21 7.64
CA ASP A 154 -13.25 -10.64 7.45
C ASP A 154 -12.36 -11.22 6.34
N HIS A 155 -12.06 -10.40 5.33
CA HIS A 155 -11.20 -10.77 4.21
C HIS A 155 -9.96 -9.87 4.15
N SER A 156 -8.79 -10.51 4.06
CA SER A 156 -7.49 -9.83 3.96
C SER A 156 -7.26 -8.80 5.09
N PRO A 157 -7.30 -9.20 6.35
CA PRO A 157 -7.01 -8.31 7.47
C PRO A 157 -5.60 -7.74 7.35
N MET A 158 -5.41 -6.52 7.85
CA MET A 158 -4.10 -5.93 7.97
C MET A 158 -3.33 -6.60 9.12
N VAL A 159 -2.47 -7.55 8.75
CA VAL A 159 -1.61 -8.27 9.71
C VAL A 159 -0.23 -8.47 9.09
N ALA A 160 0.80 -8.50 9.93
CA ALA A 160 2.15 -8.83 9.49
C ALA A 160 2.21 -10.28 8.97
N ALA A 161 2.89 -10.52 7.86
CA ALA A 161 3.22 -11.87 7.45
C ALA A 161 4.16 -12.51 8.48
N ALA A 162 4.04 -13.82 8.70
CA ALA A 162 4.82 -14.52 9.72
C ALA A 162 6.34 -14.46 9.49
N ASP A 163 6.75 -14.28 8.24
CA ASP A 163 8.13 -14.14 7.78
C ASP A 163 8.52 -12.68 7.48
N ALA A 164 7.69 -11.71 7.85
CA ALA A 164 7.99 -10.30 7.63
C ALA A 164 9.02 -9.79 8.65
N VAL A 165 9.98 -9.00 8.16
CA VAL A 165 10.87 -8.22 9.00
C VAL A 165 10.15 -6.97 9.47
N GLU A 166 10.03 -6.78 10.77
CA GLU A 166 9.45 -5.57 11.33
C GLU A 166 10.47 -4.43 11.31
N VAL A 167 10.05 -3.27 10.82
CA VAL A 167 10.85 -2.04 10.78
C VAL A 167 10.04 -0.91 11.39
N ASP A 168 10.39 -0.52 12.61
CA ASP A 168 9.86 0.69 13.25
C ASP A 168 10.56 1.92 12.68
N THR A 169 9.79 2.84 12.15
CA THR A 169 10.27 4.09 11.53
C THR A 169 10.18 5.29 12.47
N THR A 170 9.78 5.10 13.73
CA THR A 170 9.68 6.17 14.74
C THR A 170 11.00 6.87 14.88
N GLY A 171 11.02 8.19 14.63
CA GLY A 171 12.23 9.01 14.76
C GLY A 171 13.32 8.76 13.71
N LEU A 172 13.09 7.89 12.73
CA LEU A 172 14.07 7.62 11.67
C LEU A 172 13.87 8.55 10.48
N SER A 173 14.97 8.89 9.81
CA SER A 173 14.92 9.56 8.53
C SER A 173 14.46 8.59 7.43
N ILE A 174 13.94 9.14 6.32
CA ILE A 174 13.56 8.34 5.14
C ILE A 174 14.78 7.56 4.64
N ASP A 175 15.94 8.20 4.56
CA ASP A 175 17.18 7.59 4.04
C ASP A 175 17.65 6.42 4.90
N ASP A 176 17.54 6.50 6.23
CA ASP A 176 17.88 5.39 7.14
C ASP A 176 16.98 4.18 6.91
N VAL A 177 15.68 4.42 6.73
CA VAL A 177 14.72 3.35 6.45
C VAL A 177 14.99 2.73 5.07
N VAL A 178 15.19 3.55 4.04
CA VAL A 178 15.51 3.08 2.69
C VAL A 178 16.78 2.24 2.68
N ALA A 179 17.85 2.69 3.35
CA ALA A 179 19.09 1.94 3.47
C ALA A 179 18.88 0.54 4.10
N ARG A 180 18.03 0.45 5.13
CA ARG A 180 17.66 -0.83 5.76
C ARG A 180 16.91 -1.75 4.79
N LEU A 181 15.94 -1.22 4.03
CA LEU A 181 15.17 -2.01 3.08
C LEU A 181 16.05 -2.51 1.91
N VAL A 182 16.91 -1.65 1.36
CA VAL A 182 17.88 -2.03 0.33
C VAL A 182 18.79 -3.15 0.84
N ALA A 183 19.30 -3.04 2.06
CA ALA A 183 20.15 -4.08 2.65
C ALA A 183 19.42 -5.42 2.88
N LEU A 184 18.09 -5.41 3.10
CA LEU A 184 17.30 -6.64 3.19
C LEU A 184 17.15 -7.35 1.84
N VAL A 185 17.02 -6.58 0.75
CA VAL A 185 16.85 -7.10 -0.62
C VAL A 185 18.18 -7.64 -1.18
N GLN A 186 19.33 -7.11 -0.75
CA GLN A 186 20.65 -7.47 -1.24
C GLN A 186 21.32 -8.63 -0.49
N ARG A 187 20.63 -9.22 0.49
CA ARG A 187 21.12 -10.39 1.25
C ARG A 187 20.87 -11.69 0.50
#